data_021b68c87a1011f6c310c44d1fa98469
#
_entry.id   021b68c87a1011f6c310c44d1fa98469
#
_cell.length_a   1.000
_cell.length_b   1.000
_cell.length_c   1.000
_cell.angle_alpha   90.00
_cell.angle_beta   90.00
_cell.angle_gamma   90.00
#
_symmetry.space_group_name_H-M   'P 1'
#
loop_
_entity.id
_entity.type
_entity.pdbx_description
1 polymer ?
#
loop_
_entity_poly.entity_id
_entity_poly.type
_entity_poly.pdbx_seq_one_letter_code
_entity_poly.pdbx_strand_id
1 'polypeptide(L)'
;TKMINNYLERQIKENFPYQPTLEQEIAVKSLSEFLLSTLADEVFILRGYAGTGKTSLVGALVKTMDQLQQKSVLLAPTGRAAKVFSVYAGHPAFTIHKKIYRQQAFSNELSNFSINDNLATNTLFIVDEASMISNEGLSGSMFGTGRLLDDLVQFVYSGQGCRLLLMGDTAQLPPVGEELSPALFADALKGYGLEVREIDLTQVVRQVQESGILWNATQLRQLIAEDDCYSLPKIKITGFPDIKLVPGTELIEELTNCYDHDGMDETIVVCRSNKRANLYNNGIRAQILWREDELNTGDMLMIAKNNYYWTEKYKEMDFIANGEIAVVRRVRRTREIYGFRFAEVTLRFPDQNDFELDANLLLDTLHSDSPALPKEDNDRLFYTVLEDYIDIPNKRDRMKKMKADPHYNALQVKYAYAITCHKAQGGQWQNVFLDQGYMTDEYLTPDYFRWLYTAFTRATKTLYLVNYPKEQVE
;
A
#
# COMPACT_ATOMS: atom_id res chain seq x y z
N THR A 1 20.34 -33.45 -8.98
CA THR A 1 19.21 -32.58 -8.50
C THR A 1 19.14 -32.60 -6.97
N LYS A 2 19.08 -33.76 -6.30
CA LYS A 2 18.94 -33.84 -4.84
C LYS A 2 20.09 -33.16 -4.07
N MET A 3 21.34 -33.28 -4.54
CA MET A 3 22.51 -32.65 -3.93
C MET A 3 22.47 -31.10 -4.07
N ILE A 4 22.06 -30.60 -5.22
CA ILE A 4 21.92 -29.17 -5.46
C ILE A 4 20.79 -28.59 -4.63
N ASN A 5 19.68 -29.32 -4.51
CA ASN A 5 18.55 -28.93 -3.67
C ASN A 5 18.97 -28.78 -2.21
N ASN A 6 19.65 -29.78 -1.65
CA ASN A 6 20.14 -29.72 -0.28
C ASN A 6 21.15 -28.58 -0.05
N TYR A 7 21.98 -28.27 -1.05
CA TYR A 7 22.89 -27.13 -0.98
C TYR A 7 22.11 -25.79 -0.90
N LEU A 8 21.13 -25.61 -1.79
CA LEU A 8 20.32 -24.40 -1.83
C LEU A 8 19.51 -24.21 -0.54
N GLU A 9 18.88 -25.28 -0.03
CA GLU A 9 18.17 -25.25 1.26
C GLU A 9 19.10 -24.80 2.40
N ARG A 10 20.31 -25.35 2.46
CA ARG A 10 21.29 -24.96 3.47
C ARG A 10 21.68 -23.50 3.35
N GLN A 11 21.94 -22.99 2.13
CA GLN A 11 22.30 -21.59 1.91
C GLN A 11 21.19 -20.64 2.33
N ILE A 12 19.94 -20.95 2.03
CA ILE A 12 18.80 -20.14 2.48
C ILE A 12 18.72 -20.16 4.02
N LYS A 13 18.85 -21.32 4.66
CA LYS A 13 18.82 -21.43 6.13
C LYS A 13 19.95 -20.66 6.81
N GLU A 14 21.16 -20.66 6.24
CA GLU A 14 22.30 -19.89 6.76
C GLU A 14 22.10 -18.39 6.70
N ASN A 15 21.24 -17.90 5.78
CA ASN A 15 20.90 -16.49 5.65
C ASN A 15 19.70 -16.03 6.53
N PHE A 16 19.09 -16.94 7.29
CA PHE A 16 18.05 -16.55 8.26
C PHE A 16 18.66 -15.77 9.44
N PRO A 17 17.97 -14.75 9.95
CA PRO A 17 18.43 -13.99 11.12
C PRO A 17 18.29 -14.76 12.44
N TYR A 18 17.59 -15.89 12.43
CA TYR A 18 17.34 -16.77 13.59
C TYR A 18 17.16 -18.22 13.12
N GLN A 19 17.02 -19.13 14.08
CA GLN A 19 16.72 -20.53 13.77
C GLN A 19 15.33 -20.66 13.14
N PRO A 20 15.20 -21.16 11.91
CA PRO A 20 13.90 -21.34 11.25
C PRO A 20 12.95 -22.23 12.04
N THR A 21 11.66 -21.91 11.98
CA THR A 21 10.60 -22.80 12.47
C THR A 21 10.41 -23.99 11.54
N LEU A 22 9.70 -25.02 12.00
CA LEU A 22 9.41 -26.19 11.16
C LEU A 22 8.65 -25.81 9.87
N GLU A 23 7.66 -24.92 9.97
CA GLU A 23 6.93 -24.42 8.80
C GLU A 23 7.85 -23.67 7.83
N GLN A 24 8.77 -22.87 8.35
CA GLN A 24 9.75 -22.15 7.52
C GLN A 24 10.74 -23.13 6.86
N GLU A 25 11.15 -24.20 7.54
CA GLU A 25 11.99 -25.25 6.93
C GLU A 25 11.29 -25.95 5.77
N ILE A 26 10.00 -26.28 5.93
CA ILE A 26 9.16 -26.84 4.87
C ILE A 26 9.05 -25.87 3.69
N ALA A 27 8.85 -24.57 3.98
CA ALA A 27 8.80 -23.52 2.96
C ALA A 27 10.13 -23.37 2.21
N VAL A 28 11.27 -23.40 2.91
CA VAL A 28 12.62 -23.37 2.30
C VAL A 28 12.81 -24.55 1.34
N LYS A 29 12.41 -25.74 1.75
CA LYS A 29 12.49 -26.93 0.89
C LYS A 29 11.64 -26.75 -0.37
N SER A 30 10.38 -26.33 -0.24
CA SER A 30 9.47 -26.10 -1.36
C SER A 30 9.97 -25.00 -2.30
N LEU A 31 10.51 -23.91 -1.75
CA LEU A 31 11.14 -22.83 -2.54
C LEU A 31 12.37 -23.33 -3.31
N SER A 32 13.21 -24.16 -2.67
CA SER A 32 14.39 -24.73 -3.32
C SER A 32 14.00 -25.64 -4.49
N GLU A 33 12.98 -26.46 -4.32
CA GLU A 33 12.42 -27.29 -5.39
C GLU A 33 11.84 -26.44 -6.53
N PHE A 34 11.12 -25.36 -6.18
CA PHE A 34 10.56 -24.41 -7.16
C PHE A 34 11.66 -23.71 -7.98
N LEU A 35 12.73 -23.25 -7.32
CA LEU A 35 13.84 -22.58 -8.02
C LEU A 35 14.57 -23.51 -8.99
N LEU A 36 14.65 -24.80 -8.67
CA LEU A 36 15.31 -25.82 -9.50
C LEU A 36 14.34 -26.50 -10.48
N SER A 37 13.07 -26.20 -10.43
CA SER A 37 12.07 -26.77 -11.33
C SER A 37 12.33 -26.34 -12.78
N THR A 38 12.09 -27.26 -13.69
CA THR A 38 12.17 -27.03 -15.14
C THR A 38 10.85 -26.62 -15.77
N LEU A 39 9.78 -26.56 -14.98
CA LEU A 39 8.44 -26.15 -15.44
C LEU A 39 8.45 -24.63 -15.67
N ALA A 40 8.13 -24.23 -16.90
CA ALA A 40 8.15 -22.81 -17.28
C ALA A 40 6.91 -22.04 -16.78
N ASP A 41 5.82 -22.74 -16.53
CA ASP A 41 4.51 -22.23 -16.16
C ASP A 41 4.17 -22.42 -14.68
N GLU A 42 5.18 -22.56 -13.84
CA GLU A 42 5.01 -22.73 -12.40
C GLU A 42 4.99 -21.40 -11.67
N VAL A 43 4.07 -21.22 -10.71
CA VAL A 43 3.95 -20.07 -9.83
C VAL A 43 3.96 -20.50 -8.38
N PHE A 44 4.56 -19.70 -7.50
CA PHE A 44 4.60 -19.95 -6.07
C PHE A 44 3.75 -18.94 -5.31
N ILE A 45 2.86 -19.42 -4.45
CA ILE A 45 2.11 -18.59 -3.48
C ILE A 45 2.66 -18.86 -2.08
N LEU A 46 3.18 -17.84 -1.43
CA LEU A 46 3.58 -17.87 -0.03
C LEU A 46 2.59 -17.02 0.77
N ARG A 47 1.65 -17.67 1.45
CA ARG A 47 0.75 -17.02 2.39
C ARG A 47 1.32 -17.11 3.79
N GLY A 48 1.27 -16.01 4.52
CA GLY A 48 1.73 -15.98 5.90
C GLY A 48 1.11 -14.83 6.65
N TYR A 49 0.68 -15.11 7.88
CA TYR A 49 0.12 -14.12 8.78
C TYR A 49 1.21 -13.26 9.42
N ALA A 50 0.80 -12.18 10.08
CA ALA A 50 1.70 -11.32 10.84
C ALA A 50 2.47 -12.15 11.90
N GLY A 51 3.77 -11.89 12.01
CA GLY A 51 4.63 -12.57 12.99
C GLY A 51 5.04 -13.99 12.64
N THR A 52 4.73 -14.50 11.45
CA THR A 52 5.12 -15.85 11.02
C THR A 52 6.48 -15.91 10.31
N GLY A 53 7.15 -14.77 10.18
CA GLY A 53 8.48 -14.69 9.61
C GLY A 53 8.55 -14.75 8.08
N LYS A 54 7.48 -14.37 7.41
CA LYS A 54 7.40 -14.25 5.95
C LYS A 54 8.52 -13.37 5.37
N THR A 55 8.74 -12.21 5.96
CA THR A 55 9.79 -11.26 5.56
C THR A 55 11.18 -11.82 5.78
N SER A 56 11.42 -12.56 6.89
CA SER A 56 12.69 -13.22 7.17
C SER A 56 13.00 -14.32 6.16
N LEU A 57 12.00 -15.11 5.79
CA LEU A 57 12.12 -16.16 4.78
C LEU A 57 12.48 -15.57 3.40
N VAL A 58 11.75 -14.55 2.96
CA VAL A 58 11.98 -13.93 1.65
C VAL A 58 13.27 -13.12 1.64
N GLY A 59 13.60 -12.44 2.73
CA GLY A 59 14.90 -11.77 2.88
C GLY A 59 16.07 -12.74 2.77
N ALA A 60 15.98 -13.91 3.40
CA ALA A 60 16.98 -14.99 3.27
C ALA A 60 17.06 -15.52 1.85
N LEU A 61 15.91 -15.73 1.19
CA LEU A 61 15.85 -16.16 -0.21
C LEU A 61 16.55 -15.17 -1.14
N VAL A 62 16.21 -13.89 -1.05
CA VAL A 62 16.80 -12.83 -1.90
C VAL A 62 18.31 -12.73 -1.69
N LYS A 63 18.75 -12.73 -0.43
CA LYS A 63 20.18 -12.72 -0.11
C LYS A 63 20.92 -13.92 -0.70
N THR A 64 20.33 -15.10 -0.60
CA THR A 64 20.90 -16.33 -1.20
C THR A 64 20.98 -16.23 -2.71
N MET A 65 19.94 -15.73 -3.36
CA MET A 65 19.93 -15.53 -4.81
C MET A 65 21.01 -14.54 -5.25
N ASP A 66 21.19 -13.44 -4.53
CA ASP A 66 22.25 -12.46 -4.81
C ASP A 66 23.66 -13.09 -4.66
N GLN A 67 23.89 -13.88 -3.61
CA GLN A 67 25.15 -14.59 -3.39
C GLN A 67 25.45 -15.61 -4.51
N LEU A 68 24.42 -16.25 -5.03
CA LEU A 68 24.52 -17.22 -6.14
C LEU A 68 24.41 -16.56 -7.53
N GLN A 69 24.37 -15.23 -7.60
CA GLN A 69 24.24 -14.45 -8.84
C GLN A 69 23.00 -14.85 -9.68
N GLN A 70 21.94 -15.27 -8.97
CA GLN A 70 20.63 -15.52 -9.57
C GLN A 70 19.82 -14.23 -9.63
N LYS A 71 19.11 -14.03 -10.74
CA LYS A 71 18.37 -12.79 -10.98
C LYS A 71 17.03 -12.79 -10.26
N SER A 72 16.76 -11.73 -9.52
CA SER A 72 15.45 -11.47 -8.92
C SER A 72 15.02 -10.02 -9.17
N VAL A 73 13.71 -9.82 -9.26
CA VAL A 73 13.07 -8.50 -9.32
C VAL A 73 12.02 -8.43 -8.22
N LEU A 74 12.17 -7.45 -7.33
CA LEU A 74 11.28 -7.27 -6.19
C LEU A 74 10.21 -6.24 -6.53
N LEU A 75 8.95 -6.59 -6.31
CA LEU A 75 7.79 -5.77 -6.64
C LEU A 75 6.84 -5.65 -5.44
N ALA A 76 6.12 -4.53 -5.39
CA ALA A 76 5.03 -4.32 -4.45
C ALA A 76 3.93 -3.46 -5.08
N PRO A 77 2.68 -3.48 -4.55
CA PRO A 77 1.57 -2.74 -5.14
C PRO A 77 1.69 -1.22 -5.00
N THR A 78 2.38 -0.73 -3.96
CA THR A 78 2.50 0.70 -3.65
C THR A 78 3.96 1.10 -3.45
N GLY A 79 4.27 2.41 -3.61
CA GLY A 79 5.61 2.94 -3.36
C GLY A 79 6.10 2.67 -1.94
N ARG A 80 5.24 2.84 -0.94
CA ARG A 80 5.58 2.58 0.46
C ARG A 80 5.87 1.10 0.72
N ALA A 81 5.05 0.20 0.20
CA ALA A 81 5.30 -1.24 0.30
C ALA A 81 6.60 -1.65 -0.39
N ALA A 82 6.90 -1.08 -1.56
CA ALA A 82 8.16 -1.30 -2.25
C ALA A 82 9.37 -0.83 -1.43
N LYS A 83 9.26 0.33 -0.79
CA LYS A 83 10.30 0.85 0.11
C LYS A 83 10.55 -0.08 1.30
N VAL A 84 9.49 -0.52 1.97
CA VAL A 84 9.57 -1.50 3.07
C VAL A 84 10.22 -2.79 2.59
N PHE A 85 9.80 -3.30 1.43
CA PHE A 85 10.37 -4.53 0.84
C PHE A 85 11.87 -4.37 0.56
N SER A 86 12.29 -3.25 -0.03
CA SER A 86 13.70 -3.02 -0.34
C SER A 86 14.57 -2.98 0.93
N VAL A 87 14.05 -2.44 2.02
CA VAL A 87 14.76 -2.34 3.30
C VAL A 87 14.99 -3.72 3.91
N TYR A 88 13.95 -4.55 4.07
CA TYR A 88 14.13 -5.85 4.71
C TYR A 88 14.84 -6.88 3.81
N ALA A 89 14.69 -6.78 2.50
CA ALA A 89 15.35 -7.68 1.56
C ALA A 89 16.79 -7.27 1.22
N GLY A 90 17.17 -6.02 1.51
CA GLY A 90 18.48 -5.48 1.15
C GLY A 90 18.73 -5.42 -0.35
N HIS A 91 17.69 -5.25 -1.16
CA HIS A 91 17.71 -5.27 -2.61
C HIS A 91 16.70 -4.26 -3.16
N PRO A 92 16.96 -3.58 -4.28
CA PRO A 92 16.01 -2.63 -4.85
C PRO A 92 14.65 -3.27 -5.14
N ALA A 93 13.58 -2.59 -4.76
CA ALA A 93 12.21 -2.99 -5.05
C ALA A 93 11.47 -1.86 -5.76
N PHE A 94 10.53 -2.21 -6.63
CA PHE A 94 9.77 -1.27 -7.44
C PHE A 94 8.27 -1.52 -7.26
N THR A 95 7.45 -0.54 -7.62
CA THR A 95 6.02 -0.81 -7.75
C THR A 95 5.76 -1.70 -8.96
N ILE A 96 4.70 -2.52 -8.88
CA ILE A 96 4.27 -3.35 -10.02
C ILE A 96 4.06 -2.48 -11.25
N HIS A 97 3.34 -1.37 -11.09
CA HIS A 97 3.04 -0.43 -12.18
C HIS A 97 4.28 0.10 -12.89
N LYS A 98 5.29 0.51 -12.12
CA LYS A 98 6.56 1.00 -12.69
C LYS A 98 7.28 -0.06 -13.53
N LYS A 99 7.18 -1.32 -13.13
CA LYS A 99 7.91 -2.40 -13.81
C LYS A 99 7.20 -2.93 -15.03
N ILE A 100 5.89 -3.15 -14.94
CA ILE A 100 5.15 -3.87 -15.99
C ILE A 100 4.49 -2.98 -17.03
N TYR A 101 4.35 -1.67 -16.75
CA TYR A 101 3.74 -0.73 -17.69
C TYR A 101 4.75 0.27 -18.25
N ARG A 102 4.50 0.68 -19.50
CA ARG A 102 5.20 1.81 -20.12
C ARG A 102 4.18 2.82 -20.63
N GLN A 103 4.52 4.09 -20.53
CA GLN A 103 3.76 5.16 -21.14
C GLN A 103 3.86 5.04 -22.66
N GLN A 104 2.73 5.03 -23.36
CA GLN A 104 2.73 5.11 -24.81
C GLN A 104 3.09 6.53 -25.24
N ALA A 105 4.22 6.68 -25.96
CA ALA A 105 4.50 7.88 -26.70
C ALA A 105 3.54 7.94 -27.89
N PHE A 106 2.83 9.08 -28.03
CA PHE A 106 1.97 9.38 -29.19
C PHE A 106 0.60 8.69 -29.29
N SER A 107 -0.29 8.96 -28.35
CA SER A 107 -1.68 9.08 -28.73
C SER A 107 -2.20 10.47 -28.32
N ASN A 108 -2.91 11.13 -29.24
CA ASN A 108 -3.56 12.43 -28.98
C ASN A 108 -4.72 12.34 -27.96
N GLU A 109 -4.85 11.22 -27.31
CA GLU A 109 -5.79 10.89 -26.25
C GLU A 109 -4.98 10.56 -25.00
N LEU A 110 -5.51 10.90 -23.84
CA LEU A 110 -5.00 10.64 -22.48
C LEU A 110 -3.85 9.59 -22.42
N SER A 111 -2.76 9.91 -21.73
CA SER A 111 -1.60 9.03 -21.56
C SER A 111 -2.03 7.62 -21.16
N ASN A 112 -2.11 6.71 -22.10
CA ASN A 112 -2.38 5.31 -21.82
C ASN A 112 -1.06 4.59 -21.53
N PHE A 113 -1.08 3.72 -20.54
CA PHE A 113 0.03 2.85 -20.20
C PHE A 113 -0.25 1.46 -20.75
N SER A 114 0.59 0.97 -21.63
CA SER A 114 0.53 -0.41 -22.13
C SER A 114 1.46 -1.32 -21.33
N ILE A 115 1.19 -2.63 -21.38
CA ILE A 115 2.11 -3.62 -20.79
C ILE A 115 3.45 -3.51 -21.50
N ASN A 116 4.51 -3.44 -20.71
CA ASN A 116 5.88 -3.36 -21.21
C ASN A 116 6.33 -4.72 -21.75
N ASP A 117 7.37 -4.70 -22.59
CA ASP A 117 8.06 -5.93 -22.99
C ASP A 117 8.92 -6.45 -21.84
N ASN A 118 8.80 -7.73 -21.52
CA ASN A 118 9.67 -8.35 -20.53
C ASN A 118 10.98 -8.83 -21.19
N LEU A 119 12.02 -8.05 -21.02
CA LEU A 119 13.35 -8.37 -21.56
C LEU A 119 14.21 -9.19 -20.58
N ALA A 120 13.67 -9.50 -19.39
CA ALA A 120 14.38 -10.31 -18.40
C ALA A 120 14.45 -11.78 -18.85
N THR A 121 15.53 -12.43 -18.46
CA THR A 121 15.75 -13.86 -18.73
C THR A 121 16.10 -14.56 -17.42
N ASN A 122 15.56 -15.75 -17.20
CA ASN A 122 15.83 -16.58 -16.02
C ASN A 122 15.74 -15.79 -14.71
N THR A 123 14.67 -15.01 -14.57
CA THR A 123 14.46 -14.07 -13.45
C THR A 123 13.26 -14.49 -12.64
N LEU A 124 13.42 -14.48 -11.30
CA LEU A 124 12.31 -14.63 -10.36
C LEU A 124 11.74 -13.27 -10.00
N PHE A 125 10.47 -13.05 -10.29
CA PHE A 125 9.71 -11.88 -9.87
C PHE A 125 9.04 -12.20 -8.53
N ILE A 126 9.41 -11.45 -7.49
CA ILE A 126 8.88 -11.63 -6.14
C ILE A 126 7.99 -10.43 -5.82
N VAL A 127 6.72 -10.69 -5.54
CA VAL A 127 5.75 -9.65 -5.21
C VAL A 127 5.34 -9.77 -3.74
N ASP A 128 5.64 -8.73 -2.95
CA ASP A 128 5.13 -8.59 -1.59
C ASP A 128 3.78 -7.86 -1.59
N GLU A 129 3.03 -7.98 -0.48
CA GLU A 129 1.69 -7.40 -0.32
C GLU A 129 0.72 -7.79 -1.44
N ALA A 130 0.82 -9.02 -1.94
CA ALA A 130 0.00 -9.49 -3.05
C ALA A 130 -1.52 -9.53 -2.73
N SER A 131 -1.90 -9.45 -1.44
CA SER A 131 -3.30 -9.29 -1.02
C SER A 131 -3.98 -8.03 -1.58
N MET A 132 -3.20 -7.01 -1.96
CA MET A 132 -3.70 -5.76 -2.51
C MET A 132 -3.90 -5.79 -4.03
N ILE A 133 -3.48 -6.84 -4.72
CA ILE A 133 -3.60 -6.94 -6.17
C ILE A 133 -5.04 -7.27 -6.54
N SER A 134 -5.69 -6.36 -7.26
CA SER A 134 -7.04 -6.54 -7.79
C SER A 134 -7.02 -7.19 -9.16
N ASN A 135 -8.10 -7.91 -9.49
CA ASN A 135 -8.36 -8.42 -10.83
C ASN A 135 -9.73 -8.01 -11.36
N GLU A 136 -10.45 -7.14 -10.67
CA GLU A 136 -11.64 -6.50 -11.23
C GLU A 136 -11.23 -5.43 -12.24
N GLY A 137 -11.82 -5.52 -13.44
CA GLY A 137 -11.61 -4.52 -14.48
C GLY A 137 -12.21 -3.18 -14.07
N LEU A 138 -11.37 -2.18 -13.86
CA LEU A 138 -11.80 -0.81 -13.58
C LEU A 138 -12.15 -0.14 -14.91
N SER A 139 -13.41 0.24 -15.09
CA SER A 139 -13.84 1.08 -16.22
C SER A 139 -13.08 2.42 -16.15
N GLY A 140 -12.40 2.78 -17.24
CA GLY A 140 -11.59 4.00 -17.31
C GLY A 140 -10.17 3.87 -16.75
N SER A 141 -9.69 2.65 -16.47
CA SER A 141 -8.29 2.43 -16.16
C SER A 141 -7.39 2.86 -17.31
N MET A 142 -6.29 3.55 -16.97
CA MET A 142 -5.26 4.00 -17.91
C MET A 142 -4.15 2.97 -18.09
N PHE A 143 -4.19 1.85 -17.36
CA PHE A 143 -3.17 0.83 -17.35
C PHE A 143 -3.64 -0.47 -18.00
N GLY A 144 -2.98 -0.88 -19.08
CA GLY A 144 -3.14 -2.16 -19.73
C GLY A 144 -4.60 -2.57 -19.95
N THR A 145 -4.98 -3.75 -19.46
CA THR A 145 -6.35 -4.27 -19.51
C THR A 145 -7.26 -3.72 -18.39
N GLY A 146 -6.70 -3.00 -17.43
CA GLY A 146 -7.37 -2.59 -16.19
C GLY A 146 -7.46 -3.71 -15.15
N ARG A 147 -6.91 -4.87 -15.43
CA ARG A 147 -6.85 -6.05 -14.54
C ARG A 147 -5.40 -6.31 -14.16
N LEU A 148 -5.00 -5.85 -12.98
CA LEU A 148 -3.60 -5.84 -12.58
C LEU A 148 -3.00 -7.25 -12.50
N LEU A 149 -3.73 -8.22 -11.97
CA LEU A 149 -3.23 -9.59 -11.89
C LEU A 149 -3.04 -10.22 -13.27
N ASP A 150 -4.01 -10.04 -14.19
CA ASP A 150 -3.88 -10.50 -15.58
C ASP A 150 -2.63 -9.92 -16.24
N ASP A 151 -2.43 -8.62 -16.10
CA ASP A 151 -1.31 -7.90 -16.71
C ASP A 151 0.03 -8.32 -16.10
N LEU A 152 0.09 -8.53 -14.79
CA LEU A 152 1.29 -9.01 -14.10
C LEU A 152 1.68 -10.42 -14.58
N VAL A 153 0.75 -11.34 -14.64
CA VAL A 153 0.97 -12.71 -15.11
C VAL A 153 1.42 -12.70 -16.58
N GLN A 154 0.75 -11.95 -17.43
CA GLN A 154 1.13 -11.81 -18.83
C GLN A 154 2.56 -11.26 -18.97
N PHE A 155 2.90 -10.21 -18.24
CA PHE A 155 4.24 -9.63 -18.28
C PHE A 155 5.31 -10.62 -17.86
N VAL A 156 5.16 -11.26 -16.70
CA VAL A 156 6.18 -12.15 -16.14
C VAL A 156 6.43 -13.35 -17.05
N TYR A 157 5.36 -14.05 -17.46
CA TYR A 157 5.46 -15.29 -18.24
C TYR A 157 5.70 -15.08 -19.74
N SER A 158 5.68 -13.84 -20.22
CA SER A 158 6.19 -13.51 -21.55
C SER A 158 7.72 -13.50 -21.62
N GLY A 159 8.40 -13.38 -20.49
CA GLY A 159 9.86 -13.43 -20.41
C GLY A 159 10.40 -14.87 -20.44
N GLN A 160 11.59 -15.04 -21.03
CA GLN A 160 12.21 -16.35 -21.14
C GLN A 160 12.73 -16.84 -19.78
N GLY A 161 12.19 -17.95 -19.27
CA GLY A 161 12.60 -18.53 -18.00
C GLY A 161 12.23 -17.67 -16.77
N CYS A 162 11.27 -16.76 -16.92
CA CYS A 162 10.78 -15.92 -15.84
C CYS A 162 9.62 -16.60 -15.11
N ARG A 163 9.59 -16.49 -13.79
CA ARG A 163 8.55 -17.03 -12.93
C ARG A 163 8.17 -16.06 -11.84
N LEU A 164 7.03 -16.31 -11.18
CA LEU A 164 6.40 -15.44 -10.22
C LEU A 164 6.31 -16.12 -8.84
N LEU A 165 6.72 -15.40 -7.81
CA LEU A 165 6.45 -15.69 -6.41
C LEU A 165 5.56 -14.59 -5.84
N LEU A 166 4.34 -14.96 -5.43
CA LEU A 166 3.38 -14.06 -4.82
C LEU A 166 3.35 -14.28 -3.31
N MET A 167 3.57 -13.22 -2.55
CA MET A 167 3.63 -13.27 -1.10
C MET A 167 2.61 -12.30 -0.51
N GLY A 168 1.87 -12.75 0.50
CA GLY A 168 0.91 -11.89 1.19
C GLY A 168 0.22 -12.56 2.37
N ASP A 169 -0.70 -11.84 2.93
CA ASP A 169 -1.47 -12.20 4.13
C ASP A 169 -2.97 -12.19 3.81
N THR A 170 -3.59 -13.37 3.88
CA THR A 170 -5.01 -13.56 3.56
C THR A 170 -5.97 -13.07 4.65
N ALA A 171 -5.48 -12.75 5.86
CA ALA A 171 -6.29 -12.17 6.92
C ALA A 171 -6.42 -10.64 6.80
N GLN A 172 -5.59 -10.00 5.99
CA GLN A 172 -5.72 -8.56 5.67
C GLN A 172 -6.93 -8.29 4.77
N LEU A 173 -7.30 -7.01 4.69
CA LEU A 173 -8.35 -6.56 3.79
C LEU A 173 -8.02 -6.95 2.34
N PRO A 174 -8.97 -7.56 1.62
CA PRO A 174 -8.82 -7.79 0.19
C PRO A 174 -8.93 -6.47 -0.60
N PRO A 175 -8.65 -6.47 -1.91
CA PRO A 175 -8.89 -5.31 -2.75
C PRO A 175 -10.34 -4.82 -2.64
N VAL A 176 -10.55 -3.52 -2.79
CA VAL A 176 -11.89 -2.92 -2.71
C VAL A 176 -12.80 -3.53 -3.79
N GLY A 177 -13.97 -4.01 -3.37
CA GLY A 177 -14.95 -4.66 -4.24
C GLY A 177 -14.75 -6.15 -4.44
N GLU A 178 -13.69 -6.73 -3.90
CA GLU A 178 -13.42 -8.18 -3.98
C GLU A 178 -13.56 -8.83 -2.59
N GLU A 179 -14.09 -10.05 -2.55
CA GLU A 179 -14.24 -10.80 -1.29
C GLU A 179 -12.93 -11.49 -0.86
N LEU A 180 -12.08 -11.82 -1.84
CA LEU A 180 -10.81 -12.51 -1.66
C LEU A 180 -9.71 -11.77 -2.42
N SER A 181 -8.47 -12.04 -2.02
CA SER A 181 -7.27 -11.55 -2.73
C SER A 181 -6.93 -12.51 -3.87
N PRO A 182 -7.24 -12.20 -5.13
CA PRO A 182 -7.12 -13.15 -6.23
C PRO A 182 -5.69 -13.64 -6.45
N ALA A 183 -4.70 -12.80 -6.19
CA ALA A 183 -3.28 -13.16 -6.33
C ALA A 183 -2.80 -14.18 -5.28
N LEU A 184 -3.53 -14.38 -4.19
CA LEU A 184 -3.22 -15.36 -3.15
C LEU A 184 -4.12 -16.60 -3.20
N PHE A 185 -4.93 -16.73 -4.24
CA PHE A 185 -5.89 -17.80 -4.39
C PHE A 185 -5.49 -18.72 -5.55
N ALA A 186 -5.19 -19.98 -5.25
CA ALA A 186 -4.64 -20.92 -6.20
C ALA A 186 -5.51 -21.11 -7.46
N ASP A 187 -6.84 -21.18 -7.30
CA ASP A 187 -7.75 -21.37 -8.44
C ASP A 187 -7.72 -20.20 -9.43
N ALA A 188 -7.53 -18.96 -8.95
CA ALA A 188 -7.38 -17.82 -9.83
C ALA A 188 -6.12 -17.93 -10.70
N LEU A 189 -5.02 -18.41 -10.14
CA LEU A 189 -3.76 -18.59 -10.88
C LEU A 189 -3.79 -19.81 -11.80
N LYS A 190 -4.45 -20.89 -11.41
CA LYS A 190 -4.70 -22.05 -12.28
C LYS A 190 -5.50 -21.66 -13.53
N GLY A 191 -6.37 -20.67 -13.43
CA GLY A 191 -7.13 -20.13 -14.55
C GLY A 191 -6.26 -19.56 -15.67
N TYR A 192 -5.01 -19.20 -15.39
CA TYR A 192 -4.02 -18.77 -16.40
C TYR A 192 -3.23 -19.94 -17.02
N GLY A 193 -3.55 -21.17 -16.66
CA GLY A 193 -2.79 -22.35 -17.09
C GLY A 193 -1.48 -22.57 -16.31
N LEU A 194 -1.36 -21.94 -15.14
CA LEU A 194 -0.18 -22.07 -14.30
C LEU A 194 -0.28 -23.25 -13.34
N GLU A 195 0.84 -23.94 -13.13
CA GLU A 195 1.00 -24.92 -12.07
C GLU A 195 1.31 -24.17 -10.74
N VAL A 196 0.47 -24.37 -9.74
CA VAL A 196 0.55 -23.61 -8.49
C VAL A 196 1.20 -24.43 -7.39
N ARG A 197 2.32 -23.92 -6.84
CA ARG A 197 2.83 -24.32 -5.54
C ARG A 197 2.37 -23.34 -4.48
N GLU A 198 1.94 -23.83 -3.35
CA GLU A 198 1.47 -22.98 -2.26
C GLU A 198 1.98 -23.49 -0.90
N ILE A 199 2.40 -22.55 -0.05
CA ILE A 199 2.81 -22.77 1.32
C ILE A 199 2.13 -21.73 2.21
N ASP A 200 1.66 -22.19 3.37
CA ASP A 200 1.10 -21.36 4.42
C ASP A 200 2.03 -21.32 5.63
N LEU A 201 2.31 -20.12 6.13
CA LEU A 201 3.00 -19.89 7.41
C LEU A 201 1.97 -19.43 8.43
N THR A 202 1.71 -20.26 9.43
CA THR A 202 0.70 -20.00 10.47
C THR A 202 1.30 -19.87 11.86
N GLN A 203 2.48 -20.43 12.07
CA GLN A 203 3.16 -20.43 13.36
C GLN A 203 3.87 -19.10 13.62
N VAL A 204 3.52 -18.44 14.71
CA VAL A 204 4.20 -17.22 15.17
C VAL A 204 5.60 -17.57 15.67
N VAL A 205 6.61 -16.83 15.22
CA VAL A 205 8.00 -17.05 15.65
C VAL A 205 8.21 -16.65 17.11
N ARG A 206 9.13 -17.32 17.80
CA ARG A 206 9.34 -17.13 19.25
C ARG A 206 9.72 -15.71 19.63
N GLN A 207 10.50 -15.02 18.79
CA GLN A 207 10.97 -13.66 19.04
C GLN A 207 9.86 -12.62 19.19
N VAL A 208 8.65 -12.93 18.73
CA VAL A 208 7.51 -12.00 18.76
C VAL A 208 6.35 -12.49 19.65
N GLN A 209 6.54 -13.56 20.40
CA GLN A 209 5.50 -14.12 21.28
C GLN A 209 5.13 -13.22 22.45
N GLU A 210 5.99 -12.26 22.83
CA GLU A 210 5.76 -11.29 23.89
C GLU A 210 4.97 -10.05 23.40
N SER A 211 4.70 -9.95 22.10
CA SER A 211 3.96 -8.85 21.50
C SER A 211 2.46 -9.01 21.70
N GLY A 212 1.84 -8.03 22.36
CA GLY A 212 0.38 -7.94 22.49
C GLY A 212 -0.30 -7.63 21.15
N ILE A 213 0.34 -6.85 20.28
CA ILE A 213 -0.14 -6.59 18.92
C ILE A 213 -0.30 -7.91 18.16
N LEU A 214 0.74 -8.73 18.13
CA LEU A 214 0.72 -10.01 17.41
C LEU A 214 -0.12 -11.07 18.10
N TRP A 215 -0.18 -11.07 19.44
CA TRP A 215 -1.07 -11.96 20.16
C TRP A 215 -2.54 -11.69 19.78
N ASN A 216 -2.97 -10.44 19.82
CA ASN A 216 -4.33 -10.06 19.44
C ASN A 216 -4.61 -10.27 17.95
N ALA A 217 -3.65 -9.95 17.07
CA ALA A 217 -3.78 -10.24 15.65
C ALA A 217 -3.97 -11.74 15.37
N THR A 218 -3.27 -12.60 16.12
CA THR A 218 -3.44 -14.06 16.03
C THR A 218 -4.84 -14.49 16.45
N GLN A 219 -5.39 -13.92 17.53
CA GLN A 219 -6.77 -14.20 17.93
C GLN A 219 -7.77 -13.76 16.86
N LEU A 220 -7.60 -12.58 16.30
CA LEU A 220 -8.49 -12.07 15.25
C LEU A 220 -8.48 -12.96 14.00
N ARG A 221 -7.32 -13.40 13.53
CA ARG A 221 -7.23 -14.28 12.36
C ARG A 221 -7.83 -15.66 12.60
N GLN A 222 -7.76 -16.18 13.83
CA GLN A 222 -8.41 -17.42 14.20
C GLN A 222 -9.93 -17.29 14.14
N LEU A 223 -10.48 -16.21 14.68
CA LEU A 223 -11.91 -15.92 14.59
C LEU A 223 -12.39 -15.79 13.13
N ILE A 224 -11.60 -15.19 12.27
CA ILE A 224 -11.88 -15.11 10.82
C ILE A 224 -11.88 -16.52 10.21
N ALA A 225 -10.90 -17.33 10.51
CA ALA A 225 -10.76 -18.69 9.96
C ALA A 225 -11.87 -19.63 10.42
N GLU A 226 -12.34 -19.47 11.65
CA GLU A 226 -13.42 -20.24 12.26
C GLU A 226 -14.82 -19.72 11.93
N ASP A 227 -14.90 -18.62 11.14
CA ASP A 227 -16.15 -17.90 10.83
C ASP A 227 -16.93 -17.47 12.08
N ASP A 228 -16.22 -17.12 13.15
CA ASP A 228 -16.76 -16.66 14.44
C ASP A 228 -16.64 -15.13 14.59
N CYS A 229 -17.37 -14.41 13.73
CA CYS A 229 -17.36 -12.95 13.66
C CYS A 229 -18.69 -12.33 14.16
N TYR A 230 -19.32 -12.93 15.15
CA TYR A 230 -20.69 -12.57 15.60
C TYR A 230 -20.73 -11.71 16.86
N SER A 231 -19.60 -11.51 17.53
CA SER A 231 -19.49 -10.68 18.73
C SER A 231 -18.24 -9.81 18.69
N LEU A 232 -18.22 -8.71 19.46
CA LEU A 232 -17.04 -7.86 19.58
C LEU A 232 -15.83 -8.68 20.05
N PRO A 233 -14.73 -8.67 19.31
CA PRO A 233 -13.53 -9.37 19.72
C PRO A 233 -12.95 -8.72 20.97
N LYS A 234 -12.51 -9.54 21.91
CA LYS A 234 -11.83 -9.09 23.12
C LYS A 234 -10.36 -8.80 22.80
N ILE A 235 -9.90 -7.62 23.18
CA ILE A 235 -8.54 -7.17 22.99
C ILE A 235 -7.82 -7.21 24.33
N LYS A 236 -6.81 -8.05 24.43
CA LYS A 236 -6.00 -8.16 25.65
C LYS A 236 -4.86 -7.15 25.63
N ILE A 237 -4.87 -6.25 26.59
CA ILE A 237 -3.81 -5.24 26.79
C ILE A 237 -2.98 -5.50 28.04
N THR A 238 -3.54 -6.17 29.05
CA THR A 238 -2.87 -6.46 30.31
C THR A 238 -1.65 -7.36 30.11
N GLY A 239 -0.49 -6.90 30.59
CA GLY A 239 0.77 -7.64 30.48
C GLY A 239 1.53 -7.42 29.17
N PHE A 240 1.03 -6.58 28.27
CA PHE A 240 1.71 -6.25 27.01
C PHE A 240 2.13 -4.78 26.97
N PRO A 241 3.42 -4.46 26.84
CA PRO A 241 3.90 -3.08 26.81
C PRO A 241 3.68 -2.38 25.46
N ASP A 242 3.44 -3.13 24.38
CA ASP A 242 3.33 -2.64 23.00
C ASP A 242 1.89 -2.31 22.56
N ILE A 243 0.91 -2.49 23.45
CA ILE A 243 -0.49 -2.14 23.19
C ILE A 243 -1.05 -1.37 24.39
N LYS A 244 -1.66 -0.21 24.13
CA LYS A 244 -2.12 0.71 25.16
C LYS A 244 -3.50 1.24 24.84
N LEU A 245 -4.31 1.47 25.88
CA LEU A 245 -5.57 2.18 25.77
C LEU A 245 -5.33 3.68 25.99
N VAL A 246 -5.85 4.51 25.10
CA VAL A 246 -5.76 5.97 25.18
C VAL A 246 -7.15 6.58 25.24
N PRO A 247 -7.54 7.17 26.38
CA PRO A 247 -8.75 7.99 26.47
C PRO A 247 -8.61 9.23 25.56
N GLY A 248 -9.72 9.74 25.06
CA GLY A 248 -9.73 10.93 24.21
C GLY A 248 -9.10 12.17 24.87
N THR A 249 -9.16 12.26 26.19
CA THR A 249 -8.56 13.36 26.99
C THR A 249 -7.03 13.34 26.98
N GLU A 250 -6.40 12.20 26.77
CA GLU A 250 -4.93 12.02 26.74
C GLU A 250 -4.36 11.93 25.33
N LEU A 251 -5.21 11.91 24.31
CA LEU A 251 -4.82 11.68 22.92
C LEU A 251 -3.80 12.70 22.40
N ILE A 252 -4.02 13.98 22.66
CA ILE A 252 -3.14 15.07 22.20
C ILE A 252 -1.75 14.94 22.82
N GLU A 253 -1.67 14.65 24.10
CA GLU A 253 -0.41 14.45 24.81
C GLU A 253 0.35 13.25 24.26
N GLU A 254 -0.30 12.11 24.08
CA GLU A 254 0.32 10.90 23.56
C GLU A 254 0.80 11.06 22.10
N LEU A 255 -0.01 11.70 21.24
CA LEU A 255 0.42 12.02 19.88
C LEU A 255 1.62 12.96 19.85
N THR A 256 1.61 13.99 20.69
CA THR A 256 2.74 14.93 20.80
C THR A 256 4.00 14.20 21.22
N ASN A 257 3.92 13.34 22.23
CA ASN A 257 5.05 12.53 22.70
C ASN A 257 5.61 11.63 21.58
N CYS A 258 4.75 10.97 20.81
CA CYS A 258 5.19 10.15 19.69
C CYS A 258 5.85 10.97 18.58
N TYR A 259 5.31 12.14 18.27
CA TYR A 259 5.91 13.05 17.28
C TYR A 259 7.28 13.54 17.70
N ASP A 260 7.45 13.87 18.96
CA ASP A 260 8.72 14.37 19.51
C ASP A 260 9.79 13.28 19.60
N HIS A 261 9.41 12.04 19.93
CA HIS A 261 10.36 10.94 20.13
C HIS A 261 10.70 10.20 18.85
N ASP A 262 9.71 9.86 18.05
CA ASP A 262 9.85 8.96 16.88
C ASP A 262 9.64 9.69 15.55
N GLY A 263 9.06 10.89 15.56
CA GLY A 263 8.78 11.68 14.37
C GLY A 263 7.36 11.53 13.83
N MET A 264 6.92 12.53 13.08
CA MET A 264 5.59 12.54 12.46
C MET A 264 5.43 11.49 11.35
N ASP A 265 6.50 11.15 10.66
CA ASP A 265 6.54 10.15 9.60
C ASP A 265 6.48 8.70 10.12
N GLU A 266 6.75 8.51 11.41
CA GLU A 266 6.68 7.21 12.11
C GLU A 266 5.43 7.05 12.99
N THR A 267 4.49 7.99 12.94
CA THR A 267 3.28 8.00 13.74
C THR A 267 2.06 8.30 12.87
N ILE A 268 1.04 7.46 12.94
CA ILE A 268 -0.18 7.59 12.13
C ILE A 268 -1.43 7.34 12.97
N VAL A 269 -2.50 8.05 12.65
CA VAL A 269 -3.85 7.75 13.15
C VAL A 269 -4.60 6.98 12.05
N VAL A 270 -5.18 5.85 12.38
CA VAL A 270 -5.94 5.01 11.46
C VAL A 270 -7.41 5.02 11.86
N CYS A 271 -8.27 5.34 10.90
CA CYS A 271 -9.71 5.52 11.08
C CYS A 271 -10.52 4.66 10.10
N ARG A 272 -11.82 4.57 10.35
CA ARG A 272 -12.76 3.83 9.49
C ARG A 272 -13.29 4.65 8.31
N SER A 273 -13.28 5.98 8.40
CA SER A 273 -13.86 6.84 7.36
C SER A 273 -13.03 8.09 7.13
N ASN A 274 -13.17 8.67 5.94
CA ASN A 274 -12.56 9.96 5.61
C ASN A 274 -13.06 11.09 6.52
N LYS A 275 -14.31 11.06 6.91
CA LYS A 275 -14.90 12.04 7.84
C LYS A 275 -14.18 12.03 9.19
N ARG A 276 -13.93 10.84 9.76
CA ARG A 276 -13.17 10.70 11.00
C ARG A 276 -11.72 11.16 10.82
N ALA A 277 -11.08 10.75 9.73
CA ALA A 277 -9.72 11.17 9.42
C ALA A 277 -9.60 12.70 9.31
N ASN A 278 -10.56 13.38 8.68
CA ASN A 278 -10.59 14.83 8.60
C ASN A 278 -10.65 15.49 9.98
N LEU A 279 -11.45 14.97 10.90
CA LEU A 279 -11.53 15.47 12.28
C LEU A 279 -10.18 15.37 12.99
N TYR A 280 -9.51 14.24 12.89
CA TYR A 280 -8.16 14.05 13.46
C TYR A 280 -7.12 14.94 12.79
N ASN A 281 -7.11 15.02 11.46
CA ASN A 281 -6.16 15.86 10.72
C ASN A 281 -6.29 17.33 11.11
N ASN A 282 -7.50 17.85 11.19
CA ASN A 282 -7.75 19.23 11.60
C ASN A 282 -7.35 19.46 13.06
N GLY A 283 -7.67 18.53 13.95
CA GLY A 283 -7.30 18.59 15.36
C GLY A 283 -5.78 18.57 15.57
N ILE A 284 -5.07 17.70 14.89
CA ILE A 284 -3.60 17.59 14.95
C ILE A 284 -2.97 18.88 14.45
N ARG A 285 -3.40 19.41 13.31
CA ARG A 285 -2.86 20.66 12.75
C ARG A 285 -3.09 21.85 13.67
N ALA A 286 -4.27 21.96 14.26
CA ALA A 286 -4.62 23.07 15.13
C ALA A 286 -3.99 22.98 16.52
N GLN A 287 -4.00 21.80 17.16
CA GLN A 287 -3.67 21.63 18.57
C GLN A 287 -2.24 21.13 18.84
N ILE A 288 -1.61 20.48 17.88
CA ILE A 288 -0.24 19.95 18.01
C ILE A 288 0.74 20.77 17.17
N LEU A 289 0.39 21.03 15.91
CA LEU A 289 1.30 21.68 14.96
C LEU A 289 1.11 23.19 14.87
N TRP A 290 0.07 23.73 15.53
CA TRP A 290 -0.25 25.17 15.58
C TRP A 290 -0.30 25.81 14.18
N ARG A 291 -0.92 25.10 13.22
CA ARG A 291 -1.07 25.54 11.84
C ARG A 291 -2.45 26.11 11.62
N GLU A 292 -2.51 27.40 11.27
CA GLU A 292 -3.75 28.13 11.02
C GLU A 292 -4.11 28.17 9.54
N ASP A 293 -3.10 28.30 8.66
CA ASP A 293 -3.30 28.29 7.22
C ASP A 293 -3.75 26.91 6.73
N GLU A 294 -4.50 26.91 5.63
CA GLU A 294 -4.98 25.67 5.01
C GLU A 294 -3.84 24.77 4.53
N LEU A 295 -2.70 25.37 4.15
CA LEU A 295 -1.50 24.64 3.73
C LEU A 295 -0.24 25.34 4.26
N ASN A 296 0.62 24.58 4.90
CA ASN A 296 1.89 25.06 5.44
C ASN A 296 3.05 24.20 4.94
N THR A 297 4.24 24.81 4.88
CA THR A 297 5.48 24.06 4.68
C THR A 297 5.63 22.99 5.78
N GLY A 298 5.97 21.78 5.37
CA GLY A 298 6.06 20.61 6.25
C GLY A 298 4.76 19.82 6.39
N ASP A 299 3.64 20.28 5.83
CA ASP A 299 2.41 19.49 5.83
C ASP A 299 2.59 18.14 5.14
N MET A 300 2.08 17.11 5.79
CA MET A 300 2.01 15.75 5.22
C MET A 300 0.69 15.57 4.50
N LEU A 301 0.79 15.21 3.24
CA LEU A 301 -0.35 15.02 2.34
C LEU A 301 -0.37 13.60 1.79
N MET A 302 -1.56 13.15 1.44
CA MET A 302 -1.78 11.93 0.68
C MET A 302 -2.49 12.28 -0.63
N ILE A 303 -1.98 11.75 -1.72
CA ILE A 303 -2.57 11.90 -3.04
C ILE A 303 -3.89 11.11 -3.08
N ALA A 304 -4.96 11.77 -3.49
CA ALA A 304 -6.31 11.19 -3.51
C ALA A 304 -6.72 10.61 -4.88
N LYS A 305 -5.98 10.93 -5.92
CA LYS A 305 -6.24 10.47 -7.29
C LYS A 305 -4.94 10.37 -8.09
N ASN A 306 -4.79 9.33 -8.91
CA ASN A 306 -3.64 9.21 -9.81
C ASN A 306 -3.49 10.45 -10.69
N ASN A 307 -2.27 10.89 -10.88
CA ASN A 307 -1.94 12.04 -11.72
C ASN A 307 -0.75 11.73 -12.62
N TYR A 308 -0.89 12.01 -13.91
CA TYR A 308 0.09 11.70 -14.95
C TYR A 308 0.70 12.96 -15.56
N TYR A 309 0.17 14.12 -15.22
CA TYR A 309 0.56 15.40 -15.82
C TYR A 309 1.88 15.95 -15.25
N TRP A 310 2.00 16.01 -13.93
CA TRP A 310 3.14 16.67 -13.28
C TRP A 310 4.46 15.89 -13.38
N THR A 311 4.40 14.61 -13.71
CA THR A 311 5.58 13.73 -13.85
C THR A 311 6.06 13.56 -15.28
N GLU A 312 5.37 14.11 -16.28
CA GLU A 312 5.67 13.92 -17.69
C GLU A 312 7.11 14.31 -18.07
N LYS A 313 7.68 15.31 -17.39
CA LYS A 313 9.03 15.81 -17.63
C LYS A 313 10.14 15.02 -16.95
N TYR A 314 9.80 14.08 -16.08
CA TYR A 314 10.73 13.38 -15.20
C TYR A 314 10.81 11.90 -15.53
N LYS A 315 11.99 11.31 -15.33
CA LYS A 315 12.21 9.87 -15.48
C LYS A 315 12.13 9.13 -14.16
N GLU A 316 12.22 9.85 -13.05
CA GLU A 316 12.25 9.33 -11.68
C GLU A 316 10.89 8.84 -11.22
N MET A 317 9.82 9.46 -11.70
CA MET A 317 8.43 9.08 -11.44
C MET A 317 7.64 9.05 -12.75
N ASP A 318 7.00 7.92 -13.05
CA ASP A 318 6.16 7.79 -14.24
C ASP A 318 4.79 8.44 -14.06
N PHE A 319 4.26 8.39 -12.85
CA PHE A 319 3.02 9.04 -12.43
C PHE A 319 2.99 9.20 -10.92
N ILE A 320 2.07 10.03 -10.40
CA ILE A 320 1.82 10.18 -8.98
C ILE A 320 0.61 9.31 -8.62
N ALA A 321 0.83 8.29 -7.80
CA ALA A 321 -0.20 7.31 -7.48
C ALA A 321 -1.15 7.79 -6.38
N ASN A 322 -2.42 7.39 -6.47
CA ASN A 322 -3.37 7.49 -5.37
C ASN A 322 -2.82 6.74 -4.14
N GLY A 323 -2.81 7.39 -2.99
CA GLY A 323 -2.24 6.87 -1.76
C GLY A 323 -0.76 7.22 -1.52
N GLU A 324 -0.08 7.83 -2.48
CA GLU A 324 1.30 8.32 -2.32
C GLU A 324 1.36 9.41 -1.26
N ILE A 325 2.36 9.35 -0.39
CA ILE A 325 2.63 10.39 0.61
C ILE A 325 3.53 11.46 0.02
N ALA A 326 3.16 12.72 0.23
CA ALA A 326 3.95 13.88 -0.15
C ALA A 326 4.09 14.84 1.03
N VAL A 327 5.25 15.46 1.14
CA VAL A 327 5.53 16.52 2.13
C VAL A 327 5.68 17.85 1.42
N VAL A 328 4.98 18.87 1.89
CA VAL A 328 5.07 20.22 1.35
C VAL A 328 6.42 20.83 1.72
N ARG A 329 7.27 21.03 0.72
CA ARG A 329 8.58 21.67 0.91
C ARG A 329 8.50 23.17 0.85
N ARG A 330 7.62 23.70 -0.02
CA ARG A 330 7.44 25.12 -0.22
C ARG A 330 6.04 25.39 -0.76
N VAL A 331 5.39 26.44 -0.23
CA VAL A 331 4.19 27.04 -0.78
C VAL A 331 4.59 28.36 -1.43
N ARG A 332 4.41 28.47 -2.74
CA ARG A 332 4.78 29.68 -3.48
C ARG A 332 3.62 30.67 -3.56
N ARG A 333 2.43 30.16 -3.87
CA ARG A 333 1.28 30.99 -4.16
C ARG A 333 0.00 30.21 -3.95
N THR A 334 -1.00 30.87 -3.39
CA THR A 334 -2.38 30.38 -3.35
C THR A 334 -3.26 31.23 -4.23
N ARG A 335 -4.26 30.64 -4.85
CA ARG A 335 -5.15 31.33 -5.80
C ARG A 335 -6.54 30.73 -5.72
N GLU A 336 -7.55 31.63 -5.81
CA GLU A 336 -8.93 31.23 -6.03
C GLU A 336 -9.31 31.58 -7.48
N ILE A 337 -9.66 30.56 -8.26
CA ILE A 337 -10.04 30.67 -9.66
C ILE A 337 -10.95 29.51 -10.05
N TYR A 338 -11.82 29.67 -11.01
CA TYR A 338 -12.80 28.67 -11.47
C TYR A 338 -13.77 28.19 -10.38
N GLY A 339 -13.92 28.94 -9.29
CA GLY A 339 -14.70 28.56 -8.12
C GLY A 339 -14.03 27.50 -7.23
N PHE A 340 -12.72 27.32 -7.37
CA PHE A 340 -11.89 26.42 -6.58
C PHE A 340 -10.64 27.14 -6.05
N ARG A 341 -10.01 26.53 -5.04
CA ARG A 341 -8.78 27.04 -4.43
C ARG A 341 -7.59 26.16 -4.82
N PHE A 342 -6.52 26.80 -5.25
CA PHE A 342 -5.30 26.15 -5.71
C PHE A 342 -4.09 26.67 -4.96
N ALA A 343 -3.07 25.83 -4.83
CA ALA A 343 -1.75 26.23 -4.34
C ALA A 343 -0.65 25.74 -5.27
N GLU A 344 0.27 26.64 -5.61
CA GLU A 344 1.50 26.29 -6.32
C GLU A 344 2.55 25.88 -5.27
N VAL A 345 3.02 24.66 -5.34
CA VAL A 345 3.88 24.07 -4.31
C VAL A 345 5.06 23.32 -4.91
N THR A 346 6.08 23.10 -4.07
CA THR A 346 7.09 22.06 -4.27
C THR A 346 6.81 20.94 -3.29
N LEU A 347 6.67 19.71 -3.79
CA LEU A 347 6.42 18.50 -3.01
C LEU A 347 7.65 17.60 -3.00
N ARG A 348 7.88 16.94 -1.86
CA ARG A 348 8.83 15.87 -1.69
C ARG A 348 8.08 14.54 -1.50
N PHE A 349 8.50 13.51 -2.20
CA PHE A 349 7.91 12.16 -2.11
C PHE A 349 8.87 11.23 -1.36
N PRO A 350 8.65 10.99 -0.04
CA PRO A 350 9.56 10.20 0.79
C PRO A 350 9.73 8.75 0.30
N ASP A 351 8.69 8.16 -0.26
CA ASP A 351 8.70 6.78 -0.73
C ASP A 351 9.24 6.63 -2.17
N GLN A 352 9.62 7.75 -2.81
CA GLN A 352 10.22 7.81 -4.14
C GLN A 352 11.64 8.44 -4.07
N ASN A 353 12.46 7.97 -3.14
CA ASN A 353 13.83 8.45 -2.92
C ASN A 353 13.93 9.97 -2.67
N ASP A 354 12.95 10.53 -1.94
CA ASP A 354 12.86 11.96 -1.64
C ASP A 354 12.83 12.87 -2.88
N PHE A 355 12.29 12.34 -3.99
CA PHE A 355 12.15 13.09 -5.23
C PHE A 355 11.26 14.31 -5.03
N GLU A 356 11.68 15.45 -5.56
CA GLU A 356 10.97 16.72 -5.46
C GLU A 356 10.46 17.17 -6.84
N LEU A 357 9.23 17.68 -6.87
CA LEU A 357 8.65 18.28 -8.05
C LEU A 357 7.73 19.45 -7.69
N ASP A 358 7.53 20.32 -8.67
CA ASP A 358 6.59 21.43 -8.59
C ASP A 358 5.25 21.03 -9.17
N ALA A 359 4.17 21.38 -8.47
CA ALA A 359 2.82 21.07 -8.90
C ALA A 359 1.82 22.08 -8.36
N ASN A 360 0.61 22.06 -8.94
CA ASN A 360 -0.56 22.71 -8.36
C ASN A 360 -1.35 21.70 -7.52
N LEU A 361 -1.77 22.11 -6.35
CA LEU A 361 -2.70 21.37 -5.50
C LEU A 361 -4.11 21.96 -5.62
N LEU A 362 -5.11 21.10 -5.61
CA LEU A 362 -6.50 21.45 -5.39
C LEU A 362 -6.80 21.38 -3.90
N LEU A 363 -7.02 22.53 -3.26
CA LEU A 363 -7.19 22.61 -1.81
C LEU A 363 -8.58 22.17 -1.33
N ASP A 364 -9.58 22.22 -2.20
CA ASP A 364 -10.97 21.86 -1.88
C ASP A 364 -11.12 20.40 -1.43
N THR A 365 -10.25 19.52 -1.87
CA THR A 365 -10.26 18.10 -1.48
C THR A 365 -9.74 17.84 -0.06
N LEU A 366 -8.98 18.77 0.52
CA LEU A 366 -8.39 18.63 1.86
C LEU A 366 -9.43 18.41 2.96
N HIS A 367 -10.61 19.03 2.83
CA HIS A 367 -11.66 18.99 3.84
C HIS A 367 -12.88 18.16 3.41
N SER A 368 -12.86 17.59 2.22
CA SER A 368 -13.95 16.77 1.70
C SER A 368 -14.02 15.42 2.43
N ASP A 369 -15.25 14.97 2.73
CA ASP A 369 -15.50 13.63 3.25
C ASP A 369 -15.45 12.55 2.14
N SER A 370 -15.46 12.97 0.88
CA SER A 370 -15.29 12.07 -0.27
C SER A 370 -13.83 11.64 -0.43
N PRO A 371 -13.58 10.43 -0.96
CA PRO A 371 -12.21 9.95 -1.21
C PRO A 371 -11.39 10.84 -2.15
N ALA A 372 -12.05 11.46 -3.13
CA ALA A 372 -11.50 12.40 -4.10
C ALA A 372 -12.55 13.46 -4.42
N LEU A 373 -12.27 14.35 -5.38
CA LEU A 373 -13.23 15.35 -5.83
C LEU A 373 -14.50 14.66 -6.38
N PRO A 374 -15.70 15.00 -5.86
CA PRO A 374 -16.94 14.43 -6.37
C PRO A 374 -17.12 14.67 -7.87
N LYS A 375 -17.82 13.78 -8.55
CA LYS A 375 -18.03 13.87 -10.01
C LYS A 375 -18.62 15.22 -10.45
N GLU A 376 -19.62 15.71 -9.73
CA GLU A 376 -20.26 17.00 -10.03
C GLU A 376 -19.28 18.16 -9.98
N ASP A 377 -18.41 18.17 -8.96
CA ASP A 377 -17.38 19.19 -8.80
C ASP A 377 -16.28 19.04 -9.86
N ASN A 378 -15.92 17.81 -10.22
CA ASN A 378 -14.97 17.57 -11.29
C ASN A 378 -15.50 18.03 -12.65
N ASP A 379 -16.78 17.78 -12.94
CA ASP A 379 -17.44 18.27 -14.15
C ASP A 379 -17.52 19.79 -14.17
N ARG A 380 -17.83 20.41 -13.03
CA ARG A 380 -17.86 21.88 -12.88
C ARG A 380 -16.47 22.49 -13.14
N LEU A 381 -15.42 21.90 -12.59
CA LEU A 381 -14.04 22.33 -12.87
C LEU A 381 -13.71 22.20 -14.37
N PHE A 382 -14.05 21.06 -14.96
CA PHE A 382 -13.83 20.79 -16.38
C PHE A 382 -14.48 21.86 -17.28
N TYR A 383 -15.78 22.13 -17.10
CA TYR A 383 -16.50 23.08 -17.94
C TYR A 383 -16.06 24.53 -17.69
N THR A 384 -15.72 24.90 -16.45
CA THR A 384 -15.26 26.23 -16.12
C THR A 384 -13.89 26.52 -16.73
N VAL A 385 -12.97 25.55 -16.67
CA VAL A 385 -11.65 25.67 -17.32
C VAL A 385 -11.79 25.69 -18.85
N LEU A 386 -12.72 24.89 -19.39
CA LEU A 386 -12.96 24.83 -20.85
C LEU A 386 -13.37 26.22 -21.44
N GLU A 387 -14.02 27.05 -20.67
CA GLU A 387 -14.39 28.41 -21.10
C GLU A 387 -13.17 29.24 -21.51
N ASP A 388 -12.02 29.07 -20.89
CA ASP A 388 -10.77 29.75 -21.25
C ASP A 388 -10.22 29.35 -22.63
N TYR A 389 -10.67 28.23 -23.16
CA TYR A 389 -10.22 27.68 -24.45
C TYR A 389 -11.29 27.72 -25.53
N ILE A 390 -12.42 28.40 -25.29
CA ILE A 390 -13.57 28.44 -26.21
C ILE A 390 -13.22 29.09 -27.56
N ASP A 391 -12.23 29.99 -27.60
CA ASP A 391 -11.79 30.69 -28.79
C ASP A 391 -10.99 29.81 -29.78
N ILE A 392 -10.63 28.61 -29.37
CA ILE A 392 -9.94 27.62 -30.23
C ILE A 392 -11.01 27.00 -31.15
N PRO A 393 -10.96 27.22 -32.49
CA PRO A 393 -12.04 26.80 -33.39
C PRO A 393 -12.15 25.26 -33.49
N ASN A 394 -11.02 24.57 -33.54
CA ASN A 394 -10.98 23.12 -33.67
C ASN A 394 -11.28 22.44 -32.33
N LYS A 395 -12.35 21.66 -32.27
CA LYS A 395 -12.79 20.97 -31.06
C LYS A 395 -11.70 20.06 -30.49
N ARG A 396 -10.95 19.36 -31.35
CA ARG A 396 -9.87 18.44 -30.94
C ARG A 396 -8.72 19.20 -30.28
N ASP A 397 -8.30 20.32 -30.89
CA ASP A 397 -7.22 21.15 -30.36
C ASP A 397 -7.63 21.85 -29.05
N ARG A 398 -8.90 22.26 -28.94
CA ARG A 398 -9.49 22.83 -27.73
C ARG A 398 -9.43 21.83 -26.59
N MET A 399 -9.88 20.59 -26.81
CA MET A 399 -9.85 19.51 -25.80
C MET A 399 -8.44 19.13 -25.41
N LYS A 400 -7.51 19.13 -26.36
CA LYS A 400 -6.10 18.86 -26.07
C LYS A 400 -5.50 19.91 -25.15
N LYS A 401 -5.73 21.20 -25.41
CA LYS A 401 -5.25 22.28 -24.54
C LYS A 401 -5.90 22.27 -23.18
N MET A 402 -7.20 22.00 -23.12
CA MET A 402 -7.93 21.91 -21.86
C MET A 402 -7.38 20.77 -20.98
N LYS A 403 -7.15 19.60 -21.55
CA LYS A 403 -6.57 18.45 -20.83
C LYS A 403 -5.13 18.68 -20.38
N ALA A 404 -4.40 19.58 -21.00
CA ALA A 404 -3.05 20.02 -20.61
C ALA A 404 -3.05 21.26 -19.69
N ASP A 405 -4.21 21.71 -19.22
CA ASP A 405 -4.30 22.85 -18.33
C ASP A 405 -3.78 22.49 -16.91
N PRO A 406 -2.89 23.31 -16.33
CA PRO A 406 -2.30 23.01 -15.02
C PRO A 406 -3.30 23.09 -13.86
N HIS A 407 -4.38 23.84 -13.95
CA HIS A 407 -5.42 23.88 -12.91
C HIS A 407 -6.34 22.68 -13.01
N TYR A 408 -6.72 22.26 -14.21
CA TYR A 408 -7.50 21.04 -14.41
C TYR A 408 -6.74 19.80 -13.92
N ASN A 409 -5.42 19.79 -14.09
CA ASN A 409 -4.55 18.70 -13.64
C ASN A 409 -4.01 18.89 -12.22
N ALA A 410 -4.54 19.83 -11.44
CA ALA A 410 -4.12 20.02 -10.06
C ALA A 410 -4.26 18.70 -9.26
N LEU A 411 -3.29 18.44 -8.41
CA LEU A 411 -3.28 17.27 -7.55
C LEU A 411 -4.41 17.34 -6.52
N GLN A 412 -5.22 16.32 -6.46
CA GLN A 412 -6.21 16.15 -5.42
C GLN A 412 -5.52 15.51 -4.21
N VAL A 413 -5.60 16.17 -3.07
CA VAL A 413 -4.85 15.80 -1.87
C VAL A 413 -5.71 15.81 -0.63
N LYS A 414 -5.28 15.03 0.38
CA LYS A 414 -5.79 15.03 1.74
C LYS A 414 -4.64 15.20 2.72
N TYR A 415 -4.93 15.66 3.93
CA TYR A 415 -3.94 15.59 5.01
C TYR A 415 -3.66 14.12 5.36
N ALA A 416 -2.42 13.82 5.74
CA ALA A 416 -1.95 12.46 5.96
C ALA A 416 -1.49 12.16 7.40
N TYR A 417 -1.92 12.94 8.38
CA TYR A 417 -1.70 12.65 9.80
C TYR A 417 -2.65 11.56 10.31
N ALA A 418 -3.85 11.51 9.75
CA ALA A 418 -4.84 10.47 9.95
C ALA A 418 -5.35 9.99 8.59
N ILE A 419 -5.44 8.68 8.41
CA ILE A 419 -5.85 8.04 7.17
C ILE A 419 -6.82 6.89 7.44
N THR A 420 -7.52 6.44 6.42
CA THR A 420 -8.33 5.23 6.52
C THR A 420 -7.45 3.97 6.51
N CYS A 421 -7.95 2.88 7.09
CA CYS A 421 -7.22 1.61 7.12
C CYS A 421 -6.91 1.08 5.71
N HIS A 422 -7.80 1.25 4.74
CA HIS A 422 -7.54 0.88 3.35
C HIS A 422 -6.33 1.62 2.77
N LYS A 423 -6.17 2.90 3.11
CA LYS A 423 -5.01 3.70 2.70
C LYS A 423 -3.74 3.35 3.47
N ALA A 424 -3.87 2.75 4.65
CA ALA A 424 -2.75 2.29 5.46
C ALA A 424 -2.18 0.93 5.01
N GLN A 425 -2.88 0.20 4.15
CA GLN A 425 -2.39 -1.09 3.65
C GLN A 425 -1.03 -0.96 2.96
N GLY A 426 -0.15 -1.92 3.20
CA GLY A 426 1.22 -1.94 2.68
C GLY A 426 2.18 -1.01 3.44
N GLY A 427 1.69 -0.12 4.30
CA GLY A 427 2.48 0.75 5.15
C GLY A 427 2.74 0.15 6.54
N GLN A 428 3.79 0.63 7.19
CA GLN A 428 4.11 0.34 8.58
C GLN A 428 4.59 1.61 9.26
N TRP A 429 4.23 1.76 10.54
CA TRP A 429 4.63 2.89 11.38
C TRP A 429 5.03 2.37 12.75
N GLN A 430 5.95 3.04 13.40
CA GLN A 430 6.31 2.68 14.77
C GLN A 430 5.12 2.81 15.70
N ASN A 431 4.38 3.92 15.60
CA ASN A 431 3.23 4.21 16.45
C ASN A 431 1.95 4.33 15.61
N VAL A 432 0.96 3.54 15.96
CA VAL A 432 -0.37 3.58 15.33
C VAL A 432 -1.42 3.87 16.40
N PHE A 433 -2.19 4.94 16.19
CA PHE A 433 -3.36 5.31 16.97
C PHE A 433 -4.60 4.84 16.22
N LEU A 434 -5.29 3.86 16.76
CA LEU A 434 -6.40 3.22 16.08
C LEU A 434 -7.74 3.65 16.69
N ASP A 435 -8.56 4.32 15.88
CA ASP A 435 -9.95 4.68 16.19
C ASP A 435 -10.91 3.85 15.34
N GLN A 436 -11.58 2.90 15.96
CA GLN A 436 -12.60 2.09 15.27
C GLN A 436 -13.96 2.80 15.17
N GLY A 437 -14.13 3.94 15.85
CA GLY A 437 -15.40 4.65 15.94
C GLY A 437 -16.43 3.93 16.82
N TYR A 438 -17.68 4.36 16.74
CA TYR A 438 -18.77 3.70 17.42
C TYR A 438 -19.16 2.39 16.73
N MET A 439 -19.22 1.31 17.51
CA MET A 439 -19.55 -0.02 17.01
C MET A 439 -20.96 -0.42 17.37
N THR A 440 -21.70 -0.93 16.40
CA THR A 440 -23.01 -1.57 16.56
C THR A 440 -22.93 -3.00 16.02
N ASP A 441 -23.93 -3.83 16.39
CA ASP A 441 -23.97 -5.23 15.94
C ASP A 441 -24.00 -5.37 14.40
N GLU A 442 -24.50 -4.34 13.68
CA GLU A 442 -24.51 -4.31 12.21
C GLU A 442 -23.11 -4.28 11.59
N TYR A 443 -22.11 -3.81 12.32
CA TYR A 443 -20.73 -3.77 11.88
C TYR A 443 -19.94 -5.05 12.19
N LEU A 444 -20.52 -5.99 12.92
CA LEU A 444 -19.90 -7.28 13.25
C LEU A 444 -19.98 -8.23 12.04
N THR A 445 -18.99 -8.09 11.16
CA THR A 445 -18.87 -8.83 9.92
C THR A 445 -17.41 -9.31 9.76
N PRO A 446 -17.14 -10.32 8.93
CA PRO A 446 -15.76 -10.70 8.61
C PRO A 446 -14.91 -9.53 8.12
N ASP A 447 -15.49 -8.56 7.40
CA ASP A 447 -14.79 -7.36 6.93
C ASP A 447 -14.31 -6.47 8.08
N TYR A 448 -15.08 -6.32 9.15
CA TYR A 448 -14.63 -5.60 10.34
C TYR A 448 -13.44 -6.30 11.01
N PHE A 449 -13.46 -7.63 11.13
CA PHE A 449 -12.36 -8.39 11.71
C PHE A 449 -11.09 -8.29 10.86
N ARG A 450 -11.23 -8.35 9.55
CA ARG A 450 -10.11 -8.12 8.60
C ARG A 450 -9.59 -6.68 8.70
N TRP A 451 -10.49 -5.72 8.82
CA TRP A 451 -10.14 -4.32 9.04
C TRP A 451 -9.32 -4.15 10.32
N LEU A 452 -9.80 -4.73 11.42
CA LEU A 452 -9.12 -4.66 12.71
C LEU A 452 -7.76 -5.35 12.68
N TYR A 453 -7.68 -6.53 12.11
CA TYR A 453 -6.43 -7.25 11.90
C TYR A 453 -5.44 -6.44 11.06
N THR A 454 -5.88 -5.88 9.95
CA THR A 454 -5.04 -5.05 9.07
C THR A 454 -4.52 -3.83 9.83
N ALA A 455 -5.39 -3.14 10.56
CA ALA A 455 -5.02 -1.97 11.35
C ALA A 455 -3.99 -2.29 12.45
N PHE A 456 -4.20 -3.37 13.20
CA PHE A 456 -3.27 -3.82 14.26
C PHE A 456 -1.87 -4.08 13.71
N THR A 457 -1.79 -4.73 12.58
CA THR A 457 -0.52 -5.15 11.97
C THR A 457 0.23 -4.00 11.27
N ARG A 458 -0.30 -2.77 11.30
CA ARG A 458 0.43 -1.57 10.82
C ARG A 458 1.45 -1.06 11.82
N ALA A 459 1.28 -1.34 13.11
CA ALA A 459 2.20 -0.91 14.16
C ALA A 459 3.40 -1.85 14.28
N THR A 460 4.61 -1.27 14.30
CA THR A 460 5.85 -2.02 14.51
C THR A 460 6.40 -1.89 15.94
N LYS A 461 5.99 -0.87 16.68
CA LYS A 461 6.47 -0.61 18.05
C LYS A 461 5.32 -0.56 19.05
N THR A 462 4.38 0.36 18.87
CA THR A 462 3.26 0.56 19.82
C THR A 462 1.95 0.80 19.08
N LEU A 463 0.91 0.08 19.52
CA LEU A 463 -0.48 0.28 19.09
C LEU A 463 -1.26 0.96 20.22
N TYR A 464 -1.87 2.09 19.91
CA TYR A 464 -2.72 2.85 20.82
C TYR A 464 -4.18 2.68 20.40
N LEU A 465 -5.00 2.14 21.28
CA LEU A 465 -6.45 1.98 21.08
C LEU A 465 -7.15 3.23 21.60
N VAL A 466 -7.75 4.01 20.70
CA VAL A 466 -8.37 5.29 21.03
C VAL A 466 -9.85 5.08 21.32
N ASN A 467 -10.30 5.45 22.52
CA ASN A 467 -11.69 5.39 22.95
C ASN A 467 -12.38 4.03 22.75
N TYR A 468 -11.66 2.94 22.93
CA TYR A 468 -12.26 1.61 22.85
C TYR A 468 -13.22 1.38 24.00
N PRO A 469 -14.38 0.72 23.77
CA PRO A 469 -15.32 0.40 24.82
C PRO A 469 -14.72 -0.56 25.84
N LYS A 470 -15.04 -0.37 27.11
CA LYS A 470 -14.49 -1.22 28.20
C LYS A 470 -14.83 -2.69 28.03
N GLU A 471 -15.95 -2.99 27.39
CA GLU A 471 -16.41 -4.36 27.13
C GLU A 471 -15.50 -5.09 26.12
N GLN A 472 -14.74 -4.35 25.33
CA GLN A 472 -13.85 -4.91 24.31
C GLN A 472 -12.40 -5.06 24.79
N VAL A 473 -12.05 -4.48 25.91
CA VAL A 473 -10.65 -4.42 26.40
C VAL A 473 -10.47 -5.26 27.64
N GLU A 474 -9.44 -6.12 27.72
CA GLU A 474 -9.07 -6.99 28.85
C GLU A 474 -7.67 -6.67 29.39
#